data_5fb9511b96c36a6ff73104605b285cc6
#
_entry.id   5fb9511b96c36a6ff73104605b285cc6
#
_cell.length_a   1.000
_cell.length_b   1.000
_cell.length_c   1.000
_cell.angle_alpha   90.00
_cell.angle_beta   90.00
_cell.angle_gamma   90.00
#
_symmetry.space_group_name_H-M   'P 1'
#
loop_
_entity.id
_entity.type
_entity.pdbx_description
1 polymer ?
#
loop_
_entity_poly.entity_id
_entity_poly.type
_entity_poly.pdbx_seq_one_letter_code
_entity_poly.pdbx_strand_id
1 'polypeptide(L)'
;MRTKWKTAFSGALLMGIGTAVAAGGSQLTFLTNLQPFKDATGILETFNTTGKVDLTGPFFQSLGTNGRSCATCHQPADAWTISAEHVAKRFDDSAGLDPIFRTNDGSNCDVVDGTVVPGTPIDTSTLEARRTAYSLLTSKGLIRIALPMPANAEFTVVSVSNPYGCNNTTTLSMYRRPLPSTNLRFLSTLMWDGRESSMQTGTKPILYDQTNPQGNLLFDLRHQSDDATTGHAQGASPSPLQRQQIVDFEMALTTAQAVDSVAGALSRFKEARGGPVALANQPFCIGINDNLAPNDCTPHSFTPIVFTLFTQSWVDAADDRATKAARASILRGQTLFNSKPLHINGVAGLPPSISQPFDGTCGTCHDTINVGNHSVSAPLNIGVGDQTFPSLVTNPLDLSYLPQITLQKNDTGQRITTTDPGRALITGKWADIGKLKGPILRGLAARAPYFHNGSAANLKDVVKFYNARFLNPTDQLDAEQQADLVAFLAAL
;
A
#
# COMPACT_ATOMS: atom_id res chain seq x y z
N MET A 1 -22.88 45.49 -10.05
CA MET A 1 -21.53 45.31 -10.60
C MET A 1 -21.02 43.94 -10.12
N ARG A 2 -21.01 42.97 -11.00
CA ARG A 2 -20.53 41.60 -10.73
C ARG A 2 -19.09 41.51 -11.22
N THR A 3 -18.16 41.45 -10.29
CA THR A 3 -16.73 41.29 -10.60
C THR A 3 -16.46 39.79 -10.85
N LYS A 4 -16.20 39.47 -12.12
CA LYS A 4 -15.75 38.13 -12.54
C LYS A 4 -14.29 37.98 -12.16
N TRP A 5 -14.02 37.11 -11.21
CA TRP A 5 -12.66 36.62 -10.97
C TRP A 5 -12.30 35.58 -12.01
N LYS A 6 -11.41 35.95 -12.92
CA LYS A 6 -10.74 35.01 -13.82
C LYS A 6 -9.54 34.43 -13.05
N THR A 7 -9.67 33.21 -12.57
CA THR A 7 -8.53 32.41 -12.11
C THR A 7 -7.71 31.98 -13.32
N ALA A 8 -6.55 32.56 -13.49
CA ALA A 8 -5.55 32.09 -14.43
C ALA A 8 -4.93 30.79 -13.90
N PHE A 9 -5.24 29.67 -14.52
CA PHE A 9 -4.53 28.42 -14.30
C PHE A 9 -3.22 28.48 -15.07
N SER A 10 -2.11 28.72 -14.34
CA SER A 10 -0.77 28.44 -14.85
C SER A 10 -0.57 26.93 -14.84
N GLY A 11 -0.38 26.36 -16.03
CA GLY A 11 -0.06 24.94 -16.17
C GLY A 11 1.27 24.61 -15.49
N ALA A 12 1.21 24.00 -14.33
CA ALA A 12 2.37 23.42 -13.69
C ALA A 12 2.75 22.12 -14.40
N LEU A 13 3.91 22.15 -15.00
CA LEU A 13 4.59 21.05 -15.67
C LEU A 13 4.77 19.89 -14.67
N LEU A 14 4.22 18.72 -14.98
CA LEU A 14 4.47 17.46 -14.27
C LEU A 14 5.95 17.09 -14.45
N MET A 15 6.82 17.53 -13.54
CA MET A 15 8.15 16.97 -13.41
C MET A 15 8.12 15.90 -12.32
N GLY A 16 8.35 14.65 -12.72
CA GLY A 16 8.79 13.64 -11.75
C GLY A 16 10.02 14.20 -11.01
N ILE A 17 10.08 14.06 -9.69
CA ILE A 17 11.25 14.44 -8.90
C ILE A 17 12.32 13.38 -9.11
N GLY A 18 12.77 13.23 -10.33
CA GLY A 18 14.02 12.61 -10.72
C GLY A 18 14.97 13.75 -11.05
N THR A 19 16.21 13.68 -10.66
CA THR A 19 17.25 14.66 -10.93
C THR A 19 17.40 14.93 -12.43
N ALA A 20 16.49 15.71 -13.02
CA ALA A 20 16.68 16.34 -14.30
C ALA A 20 17.59 17.54 -14.06
N VAL A 21 18.88 17.39 -14.34
CA VAL A 21 19.81 18.51 -14.50
C VAL A 21 19.37 19.27 -15.76
N ALA A 22 18.44 20.19 -15.60
CA ALA A 22 18.16 21.20 -16.60
C ALA A 22 19.22 22.28 -16.44
N ALA A 23 19.96 22.56 -17.49
CA ALA A 23 20.95 23.62 -17.53
C ALA A 23 20.30 24.96 -17.14
N GLY A 24 20.64 25.54 -15.98
CA GLY A 24 20.37 26.92 -15.58
C GLY A 24 19.12 27.19 -14.73
N GLY A 25 18.35 26.19 -14.26
CA GLY A 25 17.24 26.38 -13.33
C GLY A 25 17.65 26.08 -11.88
N SER A 26 17.21 26.91 -10.92
CA SER A 26 17.37 26.61 -9.49
C SER A 26 16.63 25.32 -9.16
N GLN A 27 17.34 24.35 -8.56
CA GLN A 27 16.74 23.08 -8.13
C GLN A 27 15.65 23.37 -7.08
N LEU A 28 14.48 22.78 -7.25
CA LEU A 28 13.38 22.92 -6.29
C LEU A 28 13.80 22.31 -4.95
N THR A 29 13.83 23.11 -3.90
CA THR A 29 14.29 22.69 -2.56
C THR A 29 13.13 22.32 -1.62
N PHE A 30 11.91 22.67 -1.97
CA PHE A 30 10.71 22.31 -1.20
C PHE A 30 9.45 22.29 -2.09
N LEU A 31 8.42 21.56 -1.64
CA LEU A 31 7.05 21.73 -2.10
C LEU A 31 6.27 22.56 -1.07
N THR A 32 5.35 23.36 -1.55
CA THR A 32 4.40 24.06 -0.67
C THR A 32 3.52 23.04 0.06
N ASN A 33 3.15 23.35 1.29
CA ASN A 33 2.17 22.52 2.00
C ASN A 33 0.85 22.48 1.20
N LEU A 34 0.23 21.29 1.13
CA LEU A 34 -0.98 21.07 0.32
C LEU A 34 -0.76 21.33 -1.17
N GLN A 35 0.45 21.07 -1.68
CA GLN A 35 0.69 21.09 -3.12
C GLN A 35 -0.25 20.11 -3.82
N PRO A 36 -1.08 20.59 -4.79
CA PRO A 36 -2.02 19.72 -5.47
C PRO A 36 -1.31 18.84 -6.51
N PHE A 37 -1.64 17.56 -6.51
CA PHE A 37 -1.26 16.58 -7.54
C PHE A 37 -2.52 16.01 -8.16
N LYS A 38 -2.61 16.06 -9.49
CA LYS A 38 -3.73 15.46 -10.22
C LYS A 38 -3.59 13.95 -10.25
N ASP A 39 -4.72 13.27 -10.09
CA ASP A 39 -4.86 11.83 -10.26
C ASP A 39 -6.08 11.49 -11.12
N ALA A 40 -6.41 10.22 -11.26
CA ALA A 40 -7.49 9.74 -12.12
C ALA A 40 -8.88 10.27 -11.74
N THR A 41 -9.11 10.69 -10.49
CA THR A 41 -10.42 11.10 -9.98
C THR A 41 -10.47 12.54 -9.49
N GLY A 42 -9.32 13.19 -9.34
CA GLY A 42 -9.31 14.58 -8.85
C GLY A 42 -7.95 15.10 -8.46
N ILE A 43 -7.80 15.45 -7.18
CA ILE A 43 -6.58 16.06 -6.63
C ILE A 43 -6.22 15.39 -5.30
N LEU A 44 -5.01 14.87 -5.25
CA LEU A 44 -4.33 14.43 -4.05
C LEU A 44 -3.56 15.59 -3.44
N GLU A 45 -3.53 15.67 -2.12
CA GLU A 45 -2.70 16.62 -1.38
C GLU A 45 -2.00 15.95 -0.21
N THR A 46 -0.84 16.51 0.17
CA THR A 46 -0.11 16.13 1.38
C THR A 46 0.00 17.33 2.31
N PHE A 47 -0.45 17.14 3.56
CA PHE A 47 -0.20 18.05 4.66
C PHE A 47 1.07 17.61 5.39
N ASN A 48 2.00 18.55 5.57
CA ASN A 48 3.21 18.35 6.37
C ASN A 48 3.13 19.23 7.62
N THR A 49 3.32 18.63 8.79
CA THR A 49 3.25 19.32 10.09
C THR A 49 4.31 20.40 10.27
N THR A 50 5.41 20.37 9.48
CA THR A 50 6.46 21.41 9.49
C THR A 50 6.14 22.60 8.59
N GLY A 51 4.98 22.59 7.90
CA GLY A 51 4.52 23.69 7.04
C GLY A 51 4.98 23.64 5.60
N LYS A 52 5.94 22.79 5.23
CA LYS A 52 6.42 22.53 3.86
C LYS A 52 7.02 21.15 3.74
N VAL A 53 7.11 20.65 2.52
CA VAL A 53 7.83 19.39 2.23
C VAL A 53 9.26 19.77 1.81
N ASP A 54 10.23 19.58 2.69
CA ASP A 54 11.65 19.84 2.42
C ASP A 54 12.23 18.73 1.55
N LEU A 55 12.75 19.09 0.37
CA LEU A 55 13.33 18.15 -0.60
C LEU A 55 14.85 18.02 -0.47
N THR A 56 15.47 18.64 0.54
CA THR A 56 16.93 18.64 0.72
C THR A 56 17.42 17.59 1.70
N GLY A 57 16.52 16.98 2.47
CA GLY A 57 16.86 15.98 3.49
C GLY A 57 17.33 14.63 2.92
N PRO A 58 17.85 13.74 3.80
CA PRO A 58 18.40 12.44 3.39
C PRO A 58 17.42 11.54 2.62
N PHE A 59 16.11 11.69 2.84
CA PHE A 59 15.07 10.98 2.09
C PHE A 59 15.15 11.21 0.57
N PHE A 60 15.65 12.40 0.16
CA PHE A 60 15.79 12.80 -1.26
C PHE A 60 17.21 12.63 -1.79
N GLN A 61 18.16 12.28 -0.94
CA GLN A 61 19.55 12.09 -1.32
C GLN A 61 19.86 10.64 -1.67
N SER A 62 20.69 10.42 -2.69
CA SER A 62 21.23 9.08 -2.94
C SER A 62 22.29 8.76 -1.88
N LEU A 63 21.89 7.93 -0.91
CA LEU A 63 22.77 7.46 0.17
C LEU A 63 23.55 6.20 -0.21
N GLY A 64 23.31 5.65 -1.38
CA GLY A 64 23.92 4.43 -1.90
C GLY A 64 24.72 4.63 -3.19
N THR A 65 25.09 3.52 -3.81
CA THR A 65 25.98 3.49 -4.99
C THR A 65 25.24 3.43 -6.32
N ASN A 66 23.92 3.10 -6.31
CA ASN A 66 23.14 2.89 -7.53
C ASN A 66 22.30 4.09 -7.98
N GLY A 67 22.46 5.26 -7.33
CA GLY A 67 21.78 6.50 -7.67
C GLY A 67 20.34 6.62 -7.14
N ARG A 68 19.84 5.64 -6.38
CA ARG A 68 18.51 5.69 -5.75
C ARG A 68 18.52 6.48 -4.43
N SER A 69 17.43 7.18 -4.19
CA SER A 69 17.01 7.70 -2.89
C SER A 69 15.67 7.09 -2.50
N CYS A 70 15.16 7.36 -1.30
CA CYS A 70 13.80 6.94 -0.91
C CYS A 70 12.76 7.55 -1.87
N ALA A 71 12.93 8.83 -2.22
CA ALA A 71 12.08 9.52 -3.20
C ALA A 71 12.11 8.92 -4.61
N THR A 72 13.06 8.04 -4.96
CA THR A 72 13.04 7.35 -6.24
C THR A 72 11.77 6.49 -6.42
N CYS A 73 11.29 5.88 -5.33
CA CYS A 73 10.06 5.07 -5.30
C CYS A 73 8.91 5.73 -4.56
N HIS A 74 9.18 6.69 -3.66
CA HIS A 74 8.15 7.33 -2.84
C HIS A 74 7.84 8.73 -3.38
N GLN A 75 6.97 8.78 -4.41
CA GLN A 75 6.62 10.00 -5.13
C GLN A 75 5.38 10.68 -4.53
N PRO A 76 5.39 11.98 -4.27
CA PRO A 76 4.24 12.68 -3.70
C PRO A 76 2.99 12.60 -4.57
N ALA A 77 3.14 12.60 -5.90
CA ALA A 77 2.02 12.45 -6.84
C ALA A 77 1.36 11.07 -6.81
N ASP A 78 2.05 10.04 -6.30
CA ASP A 78 1.57 8.67 -6.14
C ASP A 78 1.23 8.35 -4.67
N ALA A 79 0.82 9.35 -3.89
CA ALA A 79 0.59 9.20 -2.44
C ALA A 79 1.81 8.62 -1.69
N TRP A 80 3.01 9.08 -2.03
CA TRP A 80 4.28 8.64 -1.45
C TRP A 80 4.58 7.14 -1.63
N THR A 81 4.19 6.61 -2.78
CA THR A 81 4.57 5.30 -3.31
C THR A 81 4.84 5.44 -4.81
N ILE A 82 4.52 4.42 -5.62
CA ILE A 82 4.57 4.48 -7.09
C ILE A 82 3.22 4.07 -7.67
N SER A 83 2.85 4.63 -8.82
CA SER A 83 1.82 4.09 -9.70
C SER A 83 2.46 3.41 -10.92
N ALA A 84 1.80 2.39 -11.48
CA ALA A 84 2.32 1.75 -12.69
C ALA A 84 2.36 2.73 -13.87
N GLU A 85 1.39 3.65 -13.96
CA GLU A 85 1.31 4.68 -14.99
C GLU A 85 2.55 5.59 -14.97
N HIS A 86 2.88 6.16 -13.81
CA HIS A 86 4.04 7.05 -13.69
C HIS A 86 5.37 6.30 -13.89
N VAL A 87 5.46 5.05 -13.44
CA VAL A 87 6.65 4.23 -13.69
C VAL A 87 6.82 3.92 -15.18
N ALA A 88 5.74 3.57 -15.90
CA ALA A 88 5.78 3.37 -17.34
C ALA A 88 6.22 4.65 -18.07
N LYS A 89 5.68 5.81 -17.68
CA LYS A 89 6.11 7.10 -18.22
C LYS A 89 7.60 7.37 -17.97
N ARG A 90 8.10 7.12 -16.75
CA ARG A 90 9.53 7.26 -16.43
C ARG A 90 10.41 6.33 -17.26
N PHE A 91 9.90 5.12 -17.58
CA PHE A 91 10.60 4.21 -18.48
C PHE A 91 10.73 4.79 -19.88
N ASP A 92 9.63 5.30 -20.44
CA ASP A 92 9.62 5.87 -21.79
C ASP A 92 10.47 7.14 -21.88
N ASP A 93 10.36 8.04 -20.89
CA ASP A 93 11.13 9.29 -20.81
C ASP A 93 12.63 9.06 -20.69
N SER A 94 13.06 7.98 -20.01
CA SER A 94 14.48 7.67 -19.74
C SER A 94 15.04 6.51 -20.57
N ALA A 95 14.24 5.91 -21.45
CA ALA A 95 14.57 4.65 -22.10
C ALA A 95 14.97 3.54 -21.09
N GLY A 96 14.35 3.52 -19.90
CA GLY A 96 14.64 2.58 -18.82
C GLY A 96 15.96 2.82 -18.09
N LEU A 97 16.50 4.05 -18.12
CA LEU A 97 17.75 4.43 -17.44
C LEU A 97 17.54 5.21 -16.14
N ASP A 98 16.30 5.61 -15.83
CA ASP A 98 15.98 6.24 -14.54
C ASP A 98 16.44 5.36 -13.37
N PRO A 99 16.90 5.93 -12.25
CA PRO A 99 17.37 5.18 -11.07
C PRO A 99 16.39 4.14 -10.53
N ILE A 100 15.09 4.24 -10.79
CA ILE A 100 14.13 3.22 -10.36
C ILE A 100 14.38 1.87 -11.05
N PHE A 101 14.94 1.89 -12.29
CA PHE A 101 15.23 0.70 -13.07
C PHE A 101 16.62 0.17 -12.72
N ARG A 102 16.72 -0.55 -11.61
CA ARG A 102 17.93 -1.26 -11.16
C ARG A 102 17.61 -2.74 -11.00
N THR A 103 18.62 -3.56 -11.32
CA THR A 103 18.46 -5.01 -11.42
C THR A 103 18.39 -5.71 -10.07
N ASN A 104 18.80 -5.06 -8.98
CA ASN A 104 18.78 -5.67 -7.64
C ASN A 104 17.36 -6.03 -7.18
N ASP A 105 16.35 -5.20 -7.50
CA ASP A 105 14.96 -5.41 -7.07
C ASP A 105 13.90 -4.87 -8.05
N GLY A 106 14.26 -3.97 -8.97
CA GLY A 106 13.33 -3.40 -9.96
C GLY A 106 13.10 -4.31 -11.16
N SER A 107 13.95 -5.30 -11.37
CA SER A 107 13.81 -6.24 -12.48
C SER A 107 13.04 -7.49 -12.10
N ASN A 108 12.44 -8.10 -13.11
CA ASN A 108 12.06 -9.51 -13.05
C ASN A 108 13.32 -10.39 -12.93
N CYS A 109 13.14 -11.66 -12.67
CA CYS A 109 14.26 -12.59 -12.84
C CYS A 109 14.49 -12.88 -14.31
N ASP A 110 15.74 -12.89 -14.73
CA ASP A 110 16.13 -13.39 -16.04
C ASP A 110 16.12 -14.90 -16.09
N VAL A 111 15.62 -15.41 -17.20
CA VAL A 111 15.73 -16.81 -17.57
C VAL A 111 16.69 -16.89 -18.73
N VAL A 112 17.86 -17.47 -18.51
CA VAL A 112 18.69 -17.97 -19.59
C VAL A 112 18.36 -19.46 -19.75
N ASP A 113 17.73 -19.82 -20.86
CA ASP A 113 17.35 -21.20 -21.20
C ASP A 113 16.52 -21.95 -20.14
N GLY A 114 15.60 -21.24 -19.45
CA GLY A 114 14.77 -21.84 -18.41
C GLY A 114 15.50 -22.14 -17.10
N THR A 115 16.78 -21.79 -16.99
CA THR A 115 17.59 -22.01 -15.80
C THR A 115 18.03 -20.67 -15.23
N VAL A 116 17.61 -20.36 -13.99
CA VAL A 116 18.18 -19.24 -13.25
C VAL A 116 19.57 -19.65 -12.79
N VAL A 117 20.60 -19.04 -13.35
CA VAL A 117 21.96 -19.17 -12.84
C VAL A 117 22.16 -18.06 -11.81
N PRO A 118 22.29 -18.39 -10.52
CA PRO A 118 22.59 -17.38 -9.51
C PRO A 118 23.84 -16.59 -9.88
N GLY A 119 23.72 -15.25 -9.91
CA GLY A 119 24.85 -14.37 -10.27
C GLY A 119 24.98 -14.05 -11.77
N THR A 120 24.12 -14.55 -12.62
CA THR A 120 24.07 -14.10 -14.02
C THR A 120 23.46 -12.69 -14.05
N PRO A 121 24.16 -11.68 -14.61
CA PRO A 121 23.61 -10.34 -14.71
C PRO A 121 22.38 -10.35 -15.62
N ILE A 122 21.31 -9.69 -15.17
CA ILE A 122 20.13 -9.43 -15.99
C ILE A 122 20.54 -8.58 -17.19
N ASP A 123 20.18 -9.01 -18.41
CA ASP A 123 20.45 -8.21 -19.60
C ASP A 123 19.60 -6.93 -19.61
N THR A 124 20.27 -5.80 -19.62
CA THR A 124 19.69 -4.48 -19.74
C THR A 124 20.41 -3.63 -20.79
N SER A 125 21.17 -4.29 -21.67
CA SER A 125 22.06 -3.63 -22.65
C SER A 125 21.28 -2.86 -23.73
N THR A 126 20.13 -3.39 -24.15
CA THR A 126 19.28 -2.77 -25.16
C THR A 126 17.98 -2.23 -24.55
N LEU A 127 17.28 -1.38 -25.28
CA LEU A 127 15.95 -0.89 -24.85
C LEU A 127 14.96 -2.06 -24.70
N GLU A 128 14.98 -3.02 -25.60
CA GLU A 128 14.09 -4.17 -25.56
C GLU A 128 14.40 -5.09 -24.37
N ALA A 129 15.68 -5.34 -24.11
CA ALA A 129 16.11 -6.09 -22.93
C ALA A 129 15.63 -5.39 -21.64
N ARG A 130 15.76 -4.06 -21.55
CA ARG A 130 15.22 -3.30 -20.40
C ARG A 130 13.69 -3.39 -20.30
N ARG A 131 12.94 -3.32 -21.41
CA ARG A 131 11.47 -3.50 -21.39
C ARG A 131 11.09 -4.86 -20.82
N THR A 132 11.78 -5.91 -21.21
CA THR A 132 11.57 -7.26 -20.69
C THR A 132 11.96 -7.35 -19.22
N ALA A 133 13.15 -6.89 -18.85
CA ALA A 133 13.67 -6.97 -17.50
C ALA A 133 12.81 -6.23 -16.47
N TYR A 134 12.20 -5.11 -16.83
CA TYR A 134 11.41 -4.25 -15.94
C TYR A 134 9.90 -4.31 -16.17
N SER A 135 9.41 -5.34 -16.89
CA SER A 135 7.99 -5.41 -17.31
C SER A 135 7.00 -5.44 -16.13
N LEU A 136 7.30 -6.09 -15.02
CA LEU A 136 6.44 -6.07 -13.83
C LEU A 136 6.44 -4.70 -13.13
N LEU A 137 7.59 -4.05 -13.07
CA LEU A 137 7.69 -2.72 -12.47
C LEU A 137 6.91 -1.69 -13.30
N THR A 138 7.02 -1.72 -14.63
CA THR A 138 6.29 -0.79 -15.51
C THR A 138 4.80 -1.09 -15.61
N SER A 139 4.38 -2.36 -15.62
CA SER A 139 2.97 -2.73 -15.82
C SER A 139 2.16 -2.82 -14.53
N LYS A 140 2.80 -3.15 -13.41
CA LYS A 140 2.14 -3.43 -12.12
C LYS A 140 2.71 -2.62 -10.95
N GLY A 141 3.77 -1.84 -11.15
CA GLY A 141 4.47 -1.14 -10.08
C GLY A 141 5.03 -2.09 -9.02
N LEU A 142 5.50 -3.25 -9.43
CA LEU A 142 6.01 -4.30 -8.55
C LEU A 142 7.53 -4.28 -8.51
N ILE A 143 8.08 -4.44 -7.31
CA ILE A 143 9.49 -4.75 -7.08
C ILE A 143 9.62 -6.19 -6.60
N ARG A 144 10.77 -6.80 -6.90
CA ARG A 144 11.11 -8.15 -6.45
C ARG A 144 11.62 -8.11 -5.02
N ILE A 145 10.98 -8.88 -4.16
CA ILE A 145 11.40 -9.08 -2.76
C ILE A 145 11.91 -10.51 -2.61
N ALA A 146 13.20 -10.66 -2.42
CA ALA A 146 13.84 -11.95 -2.20
C ALA A 146 14.04 -12.18 -0.70
N LEU A 147 13.44 -13.24 -0.15
CA LEU A 147 13.56 -13.60 1.26
C LEU A 147 14.06 -15.04 1.40
N PRO A 148 15.04 -15.29 2.28
CA PRO A 148 15.50 -16.65 2.57
C PRO A 148 14.43 -17.45 3.33
N MET A 149 14.45 -18.76 3.15
CA MET A 149 13.66 -19.67 3.97
C MET A 149 14.14 -19.61 5.43
N PRO A 150 13.23 -19.49 6.42
CA PRO A 150 13.60 -19.54 7.82
C PRO A 150 14.25 -20.89 8.20
N ALA A 151 15.33 -20.86 8.96
CA ALA A 151 16.10 -22.07 9.30
C ALA A 151 15.27 -23.15 10.01
N ASN A 152 14.28 -22.74 10.82
CA ASN A 152 13.42 -23.63 11.61
C ASN A 152 11.97 -23.59 11.11
N ALA A 153 11.75 -23.49 9.79
CA ALA A 153 10.41 -23.46 9.23
C ALA A 153 9.66 -24.79 9.48
N GLU A 154 8.38 -24.69 9.82
CA GLU A 154 7.45 -25.83 9.93
C GLU A 154 7.10 -26.44 8.58
N PHE A 155 7.68 -25.94 7.50
CA PHE A 155 7.40 -26.31 6.12
C PHE A 155 8.67 -26.27 5.25
N THR A 156 8.61 -27.01 4.13
CA THR A 156 9.64 -27.01 3.08
C THR A 156 9.02 -26.55 1.76
N VAL A 157 9.87 -26.06 0.86
CA VAL A 157 9.45 -25.70 -0.53
C VAL A 157 9.54 -26.95 -1.39
N VAL A 158 8.42 -27.37 -1.96
CA VAL A 158 8.34 -28.51 -2.87
C VAL A 158 8.69 -28.10 -4.30
N SER A 159 8.16 -26.95 -4.72
CA SER A 159 8.42 -26.40 -6.06
C SER A 159 8.15 -24.91 -6.10
N VAL A 160 8.86 -24.25 -7.01
CA VAL A 160 8.61 -22.86 -7.43
C VAL A 160 8.46 -22.86 -8.94
N SER A 161 7.34 -22.34 -9.44
CA SER A 161 7.16 -22.04 -10.85
C SER A 161 7.00 -20.52 -10.99
N ASN A 162 8.06 -19.84 -11.40
CA ASN A 162 8.07 -18.40 -11.57
C ASN A 162 8.13 -18.09 -13.08
N PRO A 163 7.15 -17.32 -13.64
CA PRO A 163 7.13 -16.97 -15.06
C PRO A 163 8.39 -16.24 -15.55
N TYR A 164 9.15 -15.67 -14.60
CA TYR A 164 10.38 -14.92 -14.90
C TYR A 164 11.67 -15.69 -14.53
N GLY A 165 11.53 -16.95 -14.10
CA GLY A 165 12.66 -17.86 -13.92
C GLY A 165 13.32 -17.87 -12.54
N CYS A 166 12.92 -17.06 -11.56
CA CYS A 166 13.43 -17.12 -10.19
C CYS A 166 12.86 -18.34 -9.43
N ASN A 167 13.29 -19.54 -9.77
CA ASN A 167 12.77 -20.81 -9.21
C ASN A 167 13.58 -21.30 -7.99
N ASN A 168 14.30 -20.42 -7.29
CA ASN A 168 15.10 -20.80 -6.12
C ASN A 168 14.19 -21.22 -4.96
N THR A 169 14.50 -22.35 -4.33
CA THR A 169 13.72 -22.94 -3.21
C THR A 169 14.27 -22.57 -1.83
N THR A 170 15.46 -21.97 -1.75
CA THR A 170 16.08 -21.52 -0.48
C THR A 170 15.95 -20.02 -0.26
N THR A 171 15.80 -19.26 -1.33
CA THR A 171 15.50 -17.83 -1.32
C THR A 171 14.36 -17.57 -2.28
N LEU A 172 13.18 -17.32 -1.75
CA LEU A 172 11.97 -17.14 -2.55
C LEU A 172 11.87 -15.71 -3.07
N SER A 173 11.53 -15.56 -4.35
CA SER A 173 11.25 -14.26 -4.96
C SER A 173 9.75 -14.02 -5.04
N MET A 174 9.26 -13.01 -4.32
CA MET A 174 7.91 -12.48 -4.41
C MET A 174 7.93 -11.13 -5.12
N TYR A 175 6.79 -10.70 -5.63
CA TYR A 175 6.64 -9.41 -6.29
C TYR A 175 5.61 -8.58 -5.53
N ARG A 176 6.07 -7.45 -4.97
CA ARG A 176 5.24 -6.64 -4.08
C ARG A 176 5.30 -5.16 -4.47
N ARG A 177 4.20 -4.49 -4.26
CA ARG A 177 4.12 -3.04 -4.39
C ARG A 177 4.81 -2.35 -3.21
N PRO A 178 5.59 -1.29 -3.44
CA PRO A 178 6.04 -0.43 -2.35
C PRO A 178 4.85 0.15 -1.58
N LEU A 179 4.93 0.13 -0.26
CA LEU A 179 3.93 0.76 0.61
C LEU A 179 4.18 2.28 0.67
N PRO A 180 3.14 3.11 0.89
CA PRO A 180 3.32 4.54 1.05
C PRO A 180 4.20 4.92 2.24
N SER A 181 5.09 5.92 2.09
CA SER A 181 5.85 6.58 3.15
C SER A 181 5.11 7.78 3.75
N THR A 182 3.81 7.69 3.88
CA THR A 182 2.94 8.72 4.46
C THR A 182 1.88 8.08 5.35
N ASN A 183 1.25 8.86 6.21
CA ASN A 183 0.24 8.37 7.16
C ASN A 183 0.80 7.35 8.16
N LEU A 184 2.11 7.28 8.37
CA LEU A 184 2.77 6.21 9.13
C LEU A 184 2.41 6.26 10.62
N ARG A 185 2.01 7.40 11.16
CA ARG A 185 1.57 7.52 12.55
C ARG A 185 0.38 6.61 12.91
N PHE A 186 -0.35 6.11 11.89
CA PHE A 186 -1.50 5.22 12.05
C PHE A 186 -1.12 3.72 12.01
N LEU A 187 0.15 3.39 12.08
CA LEU A 187 0.67 2.03 12.00
C LEU A 187 1.36 1.62 13.31
N SER A 188 1.39 0.34 13.58
CA SER A 188 2.22 -0.30 14.61
C SER A 188 3.21 -1.28 14.01
N THR A 189 3.15 -1.51 12.70
CA THR A 189 4.03 -2.44 11.99
C THR A 189 4.18 -2.01 10.53
N LEU A 190 5.35 -2.27 9.96
CA LEU A 190 5.70 -1.89 8.60
C LEU A 190 5.91 -3.13 7.73
N MET A 191 6.05 -2.92 6.41
CA MET A 191 6.16 -3.93 5.36
C MET A 191 4.90 -4.82 5.25
N TRP A 192 4.69 -5.44 4.09
CA TRP A 192 3.52 -6.28 3.86
C TRP A 192 3.47 -7.51 4.77
N ASP A 193 4.61 -8.14 5.02
CA ASP A 193 4.74 -9.29 5.91
C ASP A 193 4.92 -8.91 7.39
N GLY A 194 4.97 -7.63 7.70
CA GLY A 194 5.13 -7.11 9.04
C GLY A 194 6.49 -7.38 9.67
N ARG A 195 7.54 -7.57 8.87
CA ARG A 195 8.88 -7.87 9.40
C ARG A 195 9.50 -6.72 10.20
N GLU A 196 9.09 -5.49 9.92
CA GLU A 196 9.43 -4.32 10.71
C GLU A 196 8.37 -4.08 11.78
N SER A 197 8.42 -4.83 12.84
CA SER A 197 7.51 -4.73 13.99
C SER A 197 8.17 -5.39 15.21
N SER A 198 9.44 -5.14 15.38
CA SER A 198 10.19 -5.76 16.44
C SER A 198 10.20 -4.91 17.69
N MET A 199 10.03 -5.53 18.83
CA MET A 199 10.56 -5.02 20.07
C MET A 199 12.09 -5.00 19.95
N GLN A 200 12.68 -3.91 19.56
CA GLN A 200 14.09 -3.50 19.70
C GLN A 200 15.21 -4.58 19.82
N THR A 201 14.89 -5.85 19.67
CA THR A 201 15.81 -6.96 19.88
C THR A 201 16.27 -7.61 18.58
N GLY A 202 15.76 -7.20 17.43
CA GLY A 202 16.08 -7.83 16.14
C GLY A 202 15.60 -9.27 16.01
N THR A 203 15.00 -9.84 17.04
CA THR A 203 14.38 -11.16 17.01
C THR A 203 12.91 -11.04 16.77
N LYS A 204 12.45 -11.71 15.75
CA LYS A 204 11.13 -11.57 15.18
C LYS A 204 10.13 -12.56 15.76
N PRO A 205 9.18 -12.15 16.49
CA PRO A 205 7.82 -12.13 15.94
C PRO A 205 7.25 -10.73 15.95
N ILE A 206 6.18 -10.49 15.19
CA ILE A 206 5.37 -9.29 15.38
C ILE A 206 4.81 -9.37 16.79
N LEU A 207 5.34 -8.56 17.67
CA LEU A 207 4.78 -8.37 18.99
C LEU A 207 4.25 -6.96 19.03
N TYR A 208 2.95 -6.86 19.19
CA TYR A 208 2.35 -5.61 19.58
C TYR A 208 2.74 -5.37 21.05
N ASP A 209 3.62 -4.40 21.25
CA ASP A 209 3.98 -3.96 22.60
C ASP A 209 3.05 -2.80 22.99
N GLN A 210 2.08 -3.10 23.82
CA GLN A 210 1.11 -2.15 24.34
C GLN A 210 1.74 -1.09 25.24
N THR A 211 2.93 -1.35 25.79
CA THR A 211 3.55 -0.42 26.75
C THR A 211 4.23 0.76 26.08
N ASN A 212 4.71 0.61 24.84
CA ASN A 212 5.35 1.68 24.08
C ASN A 212 5.15 1.54 22.56
N PRO A 213 3.91 1.51 22.06
CA PRO A 213 3.66 1.23 20.64
C PRO A 213 4.26 2.28 19.71
N GLN A 214 4.23 3.55 20.07
CA GLN A 214 4.80 4.63 19.25
C GLN A 214 6.34 4.59 19.24
N GLY A 215 6.96 4.27 20.37
CA GLY A 215 8.42 4.14 20.43
C GLY A 215 8.92 2.97 19.58
N ASN A 216 8.18 1.87 19.55
CA ASN A 216 8.47 0.74 18.68
C ASN A 216 8.33 1.12 17.21
N LEU A 217 7.29 1.82 16.80
CA LEU A 217 7.14 2.31 15.42
C LEU A 217 8.33 3.18 14.99
N LEU A 218 8.78 4.10 15.84
CA LEU A 218 9.94 4.94 15.53
C LEU A 218 11.25 4.14 15.43
N PHE A 219 11.38 3.08 16.24
CA PHE A 219 12.52 2.15 16.12
C PHE A 219 12.45 1.38 14.79
N ASP A 220 11.30 0.82 14.45
CA ASP A 220 11.08 0.03 13.25
C ASP A 220 11.30 0.88 11.98
N LEU A 221 10.88 2.15 11.98
CA LEU A 221 11.14 3.09 10.88
C LEU A 221 12.63 3.38 10.69
N ARG A 222 13.39 3.55 11.79
CA ARG A 222 14.85 3.71 11.70
C ARG A 222 15.54 2.46 11.16
N HIS A 223 15.09 1.28 11.58
CA HIS A 223 15.59 0.00 11.07
C HIS A 223 15.22 -0.18 9.60
N GLN A 224 13.98 0.11 9.22
CA GLN A 224 13.53 0.05 7.84
C GLN A 224 14.32 1.01 6.93
N SER A 225 14.64 2.22 7.40
CA SER A 225 15.45 3.17 6.63
C SER A 225 16.88 2.67 6.38
N ASP A 226 17.44 1.89 7.33
CA ASP A 226 18.71 1.20 7.20
C ASP A 226 18.63 0.08 6.15
N ASP A 227 17.66 -0.82 6.29
CA ASP A 227 17.40 -1.92 5.35
C ASP A 227 17.13 -1.40 3.92
N ALA A 228 16.38 -0.32 3.79
CA ALA A 228 16.10 0.28 2.48
C ALA A 228 17.36 0.89 1.84
N THR A 229 18.21 1.53 2.62
CA THR A 229 19.45 2.12 2.10
C THR A 229 20.45 1.05 1.69
N THR A 230 20.63 0.02 2.52
CA THR A 230 21.58 -1.06 2.23
C THR A 230 21.08 -1.98 1.11
N GLY A 231 19.80 -2.32 1.10
CA GLY A 231 19.19 -3.21 0.10
C GLY A 231 18.85 -2.49 -1.21
N HIS A 232 17.95 -1.51 -1.18
CA HIS A 232 17.44 -0.87 -2.39
C HIS A 232 18.43 0.11 -3.02
N ALA A 233 19.11 0.92 -2.21
CA ALA A 233 20.09 1.89 -2.71
C ALA A 233 21.52 1.34 -2.79
N GLN A 234 21.76 0.12 -2.27
CA GLN A 234 23.08 -0.54 -2.25
C GLN A 234 24.15 0.34 -1.59
N GLY A 235 23.79 0.96 -0.46
CA GLY A 235 24.64 1.84 0.32
C GLY A 235 25.18 1.20 1.58
N ALA A 236 25.97 1.97 2.32
CA ALA A 236 26.25 1.68 3.72
C ALA A 236 25.09 2.15 4.60
N SER A 237 25.03 1.64 5.83
CA SER A 237 24.05 2.11 6.83
C SER A 237 24.12 3.64 6.99
N PRO A 238 22.97 4.34 6.91
CA PRO A 238 22.94 5.77 7.16
C PRO A 238 23.38 6.10 8.59
N SER A 239 23.96 7.26 8.80
CA SER A 239 24.28 7.72 10.15
C SER A 239 23.02 7.79 11.04
N PRO A 240 23.14 7.71 12.36
CA PRO A 240 22.01 7.86 13.27
C PRO A 240 21.19 9.14 13.04
N LEU A 241 21.86 10.25 12.68
CA LEU A 241 21.24 11.52 12.36
C LEU A 241 20.41 11.42 11.06
N GLN A 242 20.98 10.83 10.01
CA GLN A 242 20.26 10.64 8.73
C GLN A 242 19.03 9.77 8.90
N ARG A 243 19.13 8.65 9.64
CA ARG A 243 17.97 7.80 9.96
C ARG A 243 16.88 8.57 10.72
N GLN A 244 17.28 9.37 11.71
CA GLN A 244 16.31 10.21 12.44
C GLN A 244 15.64 11.24 11.52
N GLN A 245 16.39 11.91 10.65
CA GLN A 245 15.84 12.88 9.70
C GLN A 245 14.89 12.26 8.68
N ILE A 246 15.16 11.00 8.23
CA ILE A 246 14.25 10.26 7.37
C ILE A 246 12.93 9.98 8.12
N VAL A 247 13.02 9.46 9.34
CA VAL A 247 11.83 9.14 10.16
C VAL A 247 11.01 10.39 10.49
N ASP A 248 11.66 11.47 10.88
CA ASP A 248 10.99 12.76 11.18
C ASP A 248 10.25 13.29 9.95
N PHE A 249 10.85 13.15 8.77
CA PHE A 249 10.22 13.51 7.51
C PHE A 249 8.96 12.67 7.23
N GLU A 250 9.07 11.35 7.28
CA GLU A 250 7.96 10.42 7.00
C GLU A 250 6.81 10.59 8.01
N MET A 251 7.12 10.77 9.29
CA MET A 251 6.13 10.95 10.35
C MET A 251 5.40 12.30 10.27
N ALA A 252 5.99 13.30 9.61
CA ALA A 252 5.35 14.59 9.40
C ALA A 252 4.31 14.59 8.28
N LEU A 253 4.28 13.55 7.42
CA LEU A 253 3.44 13.51 6.22
C LEU A 253 2.06 12.91 6.50
N THR A 254 1.03 13.61 6.05
CA THR A 254 -0.35 13.11 6.00
C THR A 254 -0.95 13.37 4.63
N THR A 255 -1.39 12.32 3.95
CA THR A 255 -1.83 12.39 2.55
C THR A 255 -3.23 11.79 2.41
N ALA A 256 -4.08 12.46 1.65
CA ALA A 256 -5.43 12.01 1.32
C ALA A 256 -5.93 12.71 0.06
N GLN A 257 -7.01 12.17 -0.53
CA GLN A 257 -7.75 12.86 -1.58
C GLN A 257 -8.37 14.13 -1.04
N ALA A 258 -8.13 15.27 -1.72
CA ALA A 258 -8.60 16.59 -1.30
C ALA A 258 -9.78 17.08 -2.14
N VAL A 259 -9.81 16.73 -3.42
CA VAL A 259 -10.85 17.13 -4.37
C VAL A 259 -11.21 15.94 -5.26
N ASP A 260 -12.50 15.68 -5.42
CA ASP A 260 -13.03 14.87 -6.51
C ASP A 260 -13.43 15.76 -7.68
N SER A 261 -13.18 15.33 -8.91
CA SER A 261 -13.38 16.14 -10.11
C SER A 261 -14.84 16.54 -10.37
N VAL A 262 -15.81 15.79 -9.83
CA VAL A 262 -17.25 16.03 -9.97
C VAL A 262 -17.88 16.47 -8.65
N ALA A 263 -17.60 15.77 -7.56
CA ALA A 263 -18.13 16.09 -6.23
C ALA A 263 -17.53 17.37 -5.63
N GLY A 264 -16.39 17.83 -6.15
CA GLY A 264 -15.67 19.01 -5.68
C GLY A 264 -14.86 18.74 -4.40
N ALA A 265 -14.70 19.77 -3.55
CA ALA A 265 -13.90 19.66 -2.34
C ALA A 265 -14.43 18.58 -1.38
N LEU A 266 -13.54 17.67 -0.95
CA LEU A 266 -13.82 16.59 -0.02
C LEU A 266 -13.60 17.00 1.44
N SER A 267 -13.15 18.23 1.69
CA SER A 267 -13.01 18.82 3.02
C SER A 267 -13.79 20.13 3.07
N ARG A 268 -14.85 20.16 3.87
CA ARG A 268 -15.73 21.34 4.03
C ARG A 268 -16.27 21.39 5.46
N PHE A 269 -15.51 22.03 6.34
CA PHE A 269 -15.91 22.27 7.74
C PHE A 269 -16.44 21.01 8.45
N LYS A 270 -17.70 21.04 8.94
CA LYS A 270 -18.35 19.92 9.63
C LYS A 270 -19.04 18.93 8.69
N GLU A 271 -19.23 19.31 7.42
CA GLU A 271 -20.05 18.58 6.45
C GLU A 271 -19.29 17.48 5.74
N ALA A 272 -17.99 17.72 5.45
CA ALA A 272 -17.08 16.74 4.89
C ALA A 272 -15.70 16.86 5.55
N ARG A 273 -15.16 15.73 5.98
CA ARG A 273 -13.87 15.61 6.68
C ARG A 273 -12.86 14.76 5.91
N GLY A 274 -12.99 14.71 4.59
CA GLY A 274 -11.96 14.20 3.69
C GLY A 274 -10.73 15.11 3.71
N GLY A 275 -9.73 14.77 2.92
CA GLY A 275 -8.51 15.55 2.80
C GLY A 275 -7.48 15.35 3.92
N PRO A 276 -6.23 15.79 3.67
CA PRO A 276 -5.10 15.47 4.56
C PRO A 276 -5.11 16.25 5.87
N VAL A 277 -5.62 17.49 5.89
CA VAL A 277 -5.65 18.33 7.10
C VAL A 277 -6.59 17.74 8.16
N ALA A 278 -7.79 17.29 7.74
CA ALA A 278 -8.74 16.66 8.64
C ALA A 278 -8.16 15.35 9.19
N LEU A 279 -7.50 14.56 8.35
CA LEU A 279 -6.83 13.32 8.73
C LEU A 279 -5.68 13.58 9.72
N ALA A 280 -4.85 14.61 9.49
CA ALA A 280 -3.75 14.95 10.38
C ALA A 280 -4.20 15.39 11.79
N ASN A 281 -5.37 16.00 11.88
CA ASN A 281 -5.90 16.55 13.13
C ASN A 281 -6.88 15.62 13.87
N GLN A 282 -7.19 14.44 13.32
CA GLN A 282 -8.09 13.54 14.02
C GLN A 282 -7.41 12.90 15.24
N PRO A 283 -8.14 12.68 16.34
CA PRO A 283 -7.66 11.89 17.47
C PRO A 283 -7.27 10.49 17.02
N PHE A 284 -6.11 10.04 17.47
CA PHE A 284 -5.62 8.70 17.16
C PHE A 284 -4.73 8.16 18.28
N CYS A 285 -4.84 6.89 18.51
CA CYS A 285 -3.87 6.09 19.25
C CYS A 285 -3.88 4.66 18.70
N ILE A 286 -2.79 3.94 18.82
CA ILE A 286 -2.71 2.55 18.37
C ILE A 286 -3.68 1.70 19.20
N GLY A 287 -4.42 0.83 18.55
CA GLY A 287 -5.51 0.03 19.15
C GLY A 287 -6.88 0.67 19.12
N ILE A 288 -7.01 1.92 18.60
CA ILE A 288 -8.33 2.58 18.51
C ILE A 288 -9.28 1.75 17.64
N ASN A 289 -10.45 1.40 18.21
CA ASN A 289 -11.50 0.61 17.56
C ASN A 289 -11.07 -0.78 17.07
N ASP A 290 -9.92 -1.30 17.50
CA ASP A 290 -9.41 -2.60 17.05
C ASP A 290 -10.16 -3.73 17.80
N ASN A 291 -10.74 -4.68 17.05
CA ASN A 291 -11.48 -5.81 17.58
C ASN A 291 -10.63 -7.11 17.66
N LEU A 292 -9.39 -7.08 17.15
CA LEU A 292 -8.49 -8.23 17.11
C LEU A 292 -7.43 -8.18 18.21
N ALA A 293 -7.31 -7.05 18.90
CA ALA A 293 -6.38 -6.86 20.01
C ALA A 293 -7.00 -5.99 21.10
N PRO A 294 -6.45 -6.03 22.32
CA PRO A 294 -6.89 -5.12 23.39
C PRO A 294 -6.79 -3.67 22.94
N ASN A 295 -7.84 -2.91 23.19
CA ASN A 295 -7.88 -1.48 22.93
C ASN A 295 -7.21 -0.72 24.07
N ASP A 296 -6.02 -0.16 23.80
CA ASP A 296 -5.23 0.53 24.83
C ASP A 296 -5.58 2.00 25.00
N CYS A 297 -6.26 2.56 24.03
CA CYS A 297 -6.48 4.00 23.99
C CYS A 297 -7.61 4.46 24.87
N THR A 298 -8.70 3.75 24.84
CA THR A 298 -9.90 4.04 25.64
C THR A 298 -10.72 2.76 25.77
N PRO A 299 -11.36 2.54 26.91
CA PRO A 299 -12.30 1.44 27.08
C PRO A 299 -13.60 1.75 26.32
N HIS A 300 -13.61 1.62 25.01
CA HIS A 300 -14.82 1.69 24.22
C HIS A 300 -15.03 0.41 23.42
N SER A 301 -16.28 0.07 23.21
CA SER A 301 -16.66 -1.07 22.39
C SER A 301 -16.31 -0.82 20.94
N PHE A 302 -15.93 -1.88 20.23
CA PHE A 302 -15.77 -1.85 18.79
C PHE A 302 -17.04 -1.32 18.11
N THR A 303 -16.86 -0.48 17.10
CA THR A 303 -17.94 -0.02 16.22
C THR A 303 -17.61 -0.34 14.77
N PRO A 304 -18.56 -0.91 13.99
CA PRO A 304 -18.39 -1.09 12.57
C PRO A 304 -18.47 0.21 11.76
N ILE A 305 -18.86 1.33 12.41
CA ILE A 305 -18.91 2.66 11.78
C ILE A 305 -17.51 3.26 11.79
N VAL A 306 -16.71 2.86 10.82
CA VAL A 306 -15.31 3.26 10.69
C VAL A 306 -15.17 4.61 10.01
N PHE A 307 -15.91 4.86 8.96
CA PHE A 307 -15.84 6.13 8.24
C PHE A 307 -17.04 7.03 8.51
N THR A 308 -16.73 8.27 8.91
CA THR A 308 -17.72 9.33 9.18
C THR A 308 -17.32 10.61 8.45
N LEU A 309 -16.72 10.47 7.26
CA LEU A 309 -16.12 11.58 6.52
C LEU A 309 -17.16 12.47 5.83
N PHE A 310 -18.24 11.88 5.33
CA PHE A 310 -19.23 12.57 4.51
C PHE A 310 -20.61 12.50 5.13
N THR A 311 -21.38 13.60 5.03
CA THR A 311 -22.71 13.75 5.64
C THR A 311 -23.77 14.12 4.60
N GLN A 312 -25.05 13.93 4.96
CA GLN A 312 -26.15 14.36 4.10
C GLN A 312 -26.13 15.87 3.84
N SER A 313 -25.73 16.67 4.82
CA SER A 313 -25.64 18.13 4.64
C SER A 313 -24.59 18.54 3.60
N TRP A 314 -23.50 17.75 3.44
CA TRP A 314 -22.54 17.96 2.34
C TRP A 314 -23.15 17.67 0.96
N VAL A 315 -23.99 16.63 0.87
CA VAL A 315 -24.74 16.32 -0.38
C VAL A 315 -25.70 17.45 -0.72
N ASP A 316 -26.44 17.93 0.26
CA ASP A 316 -27.44 18.97 0.08
C ASP A 316 -26.87 20.37 -0.20
N ALA A 317 -25.61 20.59 0.20
CA ALA A 317 -24.87 21.82 -0.09
C ALA A 317 -24.27 21.87 -1.51
N ALA A 318 -24.62 20.94 -2.40
CA ALA A 318 -24.20 20.96 -3.78
C ALA A 318 -24.98 22.01 -4.58
N ASP A 319 -24.26 22.79 -5.42
CA ASP A 319 -24.84 23.89 -6.19
C ASP A 319 -25.55 23.43 -7.48
N ASP A 320 -25.23 22.22 -7.95
CA ASP A 320 -25.79 21.65 -9.17
C ASP A 320 -26.11 20.14 -9.02
N ARG A 321 -26.87 19.61 -10.02
CA ARG A 321 -27.36 18.23 -9.99
C ARG A 321 -26.24 17.21 -10.13
N ALA A 322 -25.20 17.47 -10.91
CA ALA A 322 -24.11 16.53 -11.15
C ALA A 322 -23.25 16.38 -9.88
N THR A 323 -22.87 17.51 -9.26
CA THR A 323 -22.17 17.56 -7.98
C THR A 323 -22.98 16.86 -6.88
N LYS A 324 -24.31 17.13 -6.81
CA LYS A 324 -25.18 16.47 -5.83
C LYS A 324 -25.21 14.95 -6.01
N ALA A 325 -25.31 14.48 -7.24
CA ALA A 325 -25.35 13.06 -7.56
C ALA A 325 -24.00 12.36 -7.19
N ALA A 326 -22.87 12.99 -7.51
CA ALA A 326 -21.55 12.47 -7.16
C ALA A 326 -21.33 12.39 -5.63
N ARG A 327 -21.70 13.45 -4.89
CA ARG A 327 -21.66 13.46 -3.43
C ARG A 327 -22.56 12.39 -2.81
N ALA A 328 -23.75 12.21 -3.34
CA ALA A 328 -24.69 11.17 -2.89
C ALA A 328 -24.11 9.76 -3.11
N SER A 329 -23.46 9.52 -4.25
CA SER A 329 -22.77 8.27 -4.54
C SER A 329 -21.66 7.98 -3.54
N ILE A 330 -20.79 8.95 -3.25
CA ILE A 330 -19.72 8.84 -2.24
C ILE A 330 -20.30 8.53 -0.85
N LEU A 331 -21.38 9.21 -0.45
CA LEU A 331 -22.03 8.98 0.83
C LEU A 331 -22.67 7.57 0.94
N ARG A 332 -23.33 7.10 -0.15
CA ARG A 332 -23.86 5.72 -0.19
C ARG A 332 -22.72 4.69 -0.11
N GLY A 333 -21.60 4.94 -0.81
CA GLY A 333 -20.42 4.09 -0.73
C GLY A 333 -19.83 4.03 0.69
N GLN A 334 -19.75 5.17 1.40
CA GLN A 334 -19.35 5.21 2.82
C GLN A 334 -20.32 4.37 3.68
N THR A 335 -21.61 4.47 3.43
CA THR A 335 -22.64 3.69 4.15
C THR A 335 -22.45 2.19 3.87
N LEU A 336 -22.27 1.79 2.61
CA LEU A 336 -21.99 0.40 2.24
C LEU A 336 -20.75 -0.13 2.95
N PHE A 337 -19.66 0.62 2.96
CA PHE A 337 -18.42 0.22 3.66
C PHE A 337 -18.67 -0.06 5.14
N ASN A 338 -19.42 0.79 5.81
CA ASN A 338 -19.69 0.67 7.24
C ASN A 338 -20.73 -0.41 7.59
N SER A 339 -21.68 -0.72 6.70
CA SER A 339 -22.88 -1.46 7.09
C SER A 339 -23.23 -2.67 6.24
N LYS A 340 -22.60 -2.86 5.05
CA LYS A 340 -22.88 -4.03 4.22
C LYS A 340 -22.40 -5.30 4.94
N PRO A 341 -23.29 -6.25 5.26
CA PRO A 341 -22.87 -7.52 5.85
C PRO A 341 -21.97 -8.30 4.89
N LEU A 342 -20.87 -8.81 5.44
CA LEU A 342 -19.92 -9.68 4.77
C LEU A 342 -19.89 -11.02 5.48
N HIS A 343 -19.99 -12.12 4.73
CA HIS A 343 -19.85 -13.47 5.27
C HIS A 343 -18.38 -13.84 5.38
N ILE A 344 -17.80 -13.62 6.56
CA ILE A 344 -16.36 -13.82 6.82
C ILE A 344 -16.12 -15.30 7.11
N ASN A 345 -15.42 -15.97 6.19
CA ASN A 345 -15.07 -17.37 6.29
C ASN A 345 -13.69 -17.66 5.72
N GLY A 346 -12.96 -18.60 6.35
CA GLY A 346 -11.64 -19.05 5.91
C GLY A 346 -10.59 -17.94 5.87
N VAL A 347 -10.66 -16.96 6.78
CA VAL A 347 -9.64 -15.93 6.98
C VAL A 347 -8.66 -16.41 8.03
N ALA A 348 -7.40 -16.64 7.62
CA ALA A 348 -6.36 -17.01 8.56
C ALA A 348 -5.78 -15.75 9.25
N GLY A 349 -5.56 -15.85 10.56
CA GLY A 349 -4.99 -14.76 11.37
C GLY A 349 -6.00 -14.10 12.31
N LEU A 350 -7.28 -14.38 12.18
CA LEU A 350 -8.26 -13.97 13.19
C LEU A 350 -8.01 -14.69 14.53
N PRO A 351 -8.28 -14.03 15.68
CA PRO A 351 -8.13 -14.66 16.98
C PRO A 351 -8.92 -15.97 17.09
N PRO A 352 -8.41 -17.00 17.77
CA PRO A 352 -9.13 -18.27 17.95
C PRO A 352 -10.47 -18.14 18.67
N SER A 353 -10.68 -17.04 19.40
CA SER A 353 -11.96 -16.72 20.04
C SER A 353 -13.07 -16.34 19.06
N ILE A 354 -12.70 -16.00 17.80
CA ILE A 354 -13.67 -15.66 16.75
C ILE A 354 -13.91 -16.91 15.91
N SER A 355 -15.07 -17.55 16.13
CA SER A 355 -15.49 -18.68 15.32
C SER A 355 -15.89 -18.22 13.91
N GLN A 356 -15.40 -18.91 12.89
CA GLN A 356 -15.80 -18.69 11.51
C GLN A 356 -16.71 -19.84 11.04
N PRO A 357 -17.72 -19.60 10.17
CA PRO A 357 -18.08 -18.30 9.59
C PRO A 357 -18.83 -17.36 10.55
N PHE A 358 -18.75 -16.06 10.28
CA PHE A 358 -19.56 -15.04 10.97
C PHE A 358 -19.85 -13.86 10.03
N ASP A 359 -20.87 -13.06 10.36
CA ASP A 359 -21.20 -11.85 9.62
C ASP A 359 -20.48 -10.65 10.23
N GLY A 360 -19.71 -9.96 9.41
CA GLY A 360 -19.00 -8.73 9.74
C GLY A 360 -19.29 -7.62 8.74
N THR A 361 -18.48 -6.59 8.73
CA THR A 361 -18.48 -5.51 7.72
C THR A 361 -17.05 -5.27 7.23
N CYS A 362 -16.85 -4.34 6.28
CA CYS A 362 -15.49 -3.92 5.91
C CYS A 362 -14.71 -3.42 7.13
N GLY A 363 -15.39 -2.76 8.09
CA GLY A 363 -14.82 -2.30 9.35
C GLY A 363 -14.31 -3.42 10.27
N THR A 364 -14.68 -4.67 10.06
CA THR A 364 -14.13 -5.80 10.82
C THR A 364 -12.63 -5.98 10.61
N CYS A 365 -12.14 -5.70 9.40
CA CYS A 365 -10.72 -5.80 9.03
C CYS A 365 -10.08 -4.44 8.74
N HIS A 366 -10.86 -3.39 8.55
CA HIS A 366 -10.44 -2.03 8.26
C HIS A 366 -10.98 -1.08 9.34
N ASP A 367 -10.60 -1.30 10.59
CA ASP A 367 -11.26 -0.79 11.78
C ASP A 367 -10.76 0.55 12.29
N THR A 368 -9.58 1.02 11.88
CA THR A 368 -9.05 2.31 12.32
C THR A 368 -9.90 3.45 11.78
N ILE A 369 -10.52 4.20 12.70
CA ILE A 369 -11.47 5.27 12.39
C ILE A 369 -10.91 6.27 11.40
N ASN A 370 -11.62 6.48 10.28
CA ASN A 370 -11.28 7.39 9.17
C ASN A 370 -9.93 7.14 8.49
N VAL A 371 -9.29 6.01 8.73
CA VAL A 371 -8.01 5.59 8.13
C VAL A 371 -8.15 4.28 7.37
N GLY A 372 -8.84 3.30 7.93
CA GLY A 372 -9.20 2.04 7.29
C GLY A 372 -8.09 1.00 7.23
N ASN A 373 -7.19 0.98 8.21
CA ASN A 373 -6.25 -0.12 8.45
C ASN A 373 -6.57 -0.77 9.79
N HIS A 374 -5.84 -1.82 10.17
CA HIS A 374 -5.65 -2.18 11.56
C HIS A 374 -4.51 -1.32 12.13
N SER A 375 -4.75 -0.66 13.26
CA SER A 375 -3.70 0.09 13.93
C SER A 375 -2.74 -0.81 14.70
N VAL A 376 -3.19 -2.00 15.13
CA VAL A 376 -2.33 -3.04 15.72
C VAL A 376 -1.86 -4.05 14.68
N SER A 377 -0.81 -4.80 15.02
CA SER A 377 -0.27 -5.84 14.15
C SER A 377 -1.21 -7.04 14.07
N ALA A 378 -2.02 -7.12 13.03
CA ALA A 378 -2.96 -8.21 12.78
C ALA A 378 -2.88 -8.64 11.30
N PRO A 379 -1.80 -9.33 10.87
CA PRO A 379 -1.69 -9.81 9.50
C PRO A 379 -2.69 -10.93 9.24
N LEU A 380 -3.45 -10.79 8.15
CA LEU A 380 -4.50 -11.70 7.75
C LEU A 380 -4.23 -12.30 6.36
N ASN A 381 -4.62 -13.55 6.15
CA ASN A 381 -4.74 -14.10 4.81
C ASN A 381 -6.22 -14.07 4.39
N ILE A 382 -6.55 -13.18 3.47
CA ILE A 382 -7.89 -13.04 2.89
C ILE A 382 -8.00 -13.69 1.50
N GLY A 383 -6.94 -14.38 1.04
CA GLY A 383 -6.94 -15.11 -0.23
C GLY A 383 -6.50 -14.30 -1.45
N VAL A 384 -5.89 -13.12 -1.30
CA VAL A 384 -5.44 -12.29 -2.45
C VAL A 384 -4.42 -13.03 -3.32
N GLY A 385 -3.55 -13.83 -2.70
CA GLY A 385 -2.53 -14.63 -3.40
C GLY A 385 -2.98 -16.04 -3.79
N ASP A 386 -4.23 -16.42 -3.54
CA ASP A 386 -4.72 -17.78 -3.72
C ASP A 386 -5.57 -17.88 -4.99
N GLN A 387 -5.39 -18.94 -5.77
CA GLN A 387 -6.14 -19.16 -7.02
C GLN A 387 -7.64 -19.44 -6.75
N THR A 388 -7.93 -20.05 -5.63
CA THR A 388 -9.28 -20.46 -5.24
C THR A 388 -9.55 -20.10 -3.80
N PHE A 389 -10.71 -19.52 -3.52
CA PHE A 389 -11.17 -19.21 -2.17
C PHE A 389 -11.65 -20.45 -1.40
N PRO A 390 -11.74 -20.41 -0.07
CA PRO A 390 -12.27 -21.50 0.74
C PRO A 390 -13.68 -21.95 0.35
N SER A 391 -14.48 -21.05 -0.25
CA SER A 391 -15.81 -21.35 -0.83
C SER A 391 -15.78 -22.07 -2.18
N LEU A 392 -14.60 -22.46 -2.66
CA LEU A 392 -14.35 -23.05 -3.99
C LEU A 392 -14.67 -22.08 -5.15
N VAL A 393 -14.80 -20.81 -4.86
CA VAL A 393 -14.94 -19.76 -5.88
C VAL A 393 -13.54 -19.38 -6.39
N THR A 394 -13.36 -19.38 -7.71
CA THR A 394 -12.13 -18.94 -8.35
C THR A 394 -11.89 -17.46 -8.04
N ASN A 395 -10.66 -17.12 -7.69
CA ASN A 395 -10.25 -15.72 -7.53
C ASN A 395 -10.50 -14.96 -8.84
N PRO A 396 -11.27 -13.85 -8.82
CA PRO A 396 -11.60 -13.13 -10.05
C PRO A 396 -10.43 -12.30 -10.61
N LEU A 397 -9.30 -12.26 -9.92
CA LEU A 397 -8.11 -11.50 -10.32
C LEU A 397 -7.14 -12.40 -11.09
N ASP A 398 -6.45 -11.80 -12.06
CA ASP A 398 -5.36 -12.49 -12.76
C ASP A 398 -4.11 -12.58 -11.87
N LEU A 399 -3.70 -13.80 -11.58
CA LEU A 399 -2.48 -14.12 -10.82
C LEU A 399 -1.44 -14.85 -11.68
N SER A 400 -1.65 -14.97 -13.00
CA SER A 400 -0.82 -15.79 -13.90
C SER A 400 0.63 -15.27 -14.05
N TYR A 401 0.83 -13.96 -13.80
CA TYR A 401 2.16 -13.33 -13.84
C TYR A 401 2.93 -13.45 -12.52
N LEU A 402 2.37 -14.11 -11.51
CA LEU A 402 3.00 -14.29 -10.21
C LEU A 402 3.58 -15.70 -10.06
N PRO A 403 4.60 -15.89 -9.22
CA PRO A 403 5.14 -17.21 -8.95
C PRO A 403 4.10 -18.10 -8.28
N GLN A 404 4.13 -19.38 -8.59
CA GLN A 404 3.39 -20.41 -7.89
C GLN A 404 4.36 -21.18 -6.98
N ILE A 405 4.25 -20.96 -5.70
CA ILE A 405 5.14 -21.53 -4.66
C ILE A 405 4.37 -22.62 -3.94
N THR A 406 4.77 -23.87 -4.11
CA THR A 406 4.18 -25.00 -3.40
C THR A 406 4.99 -25.33 -2.16
N LEU A 407 4.35 -25.22 -1.01
CA LEU A 407 4.90 -25.50 0.31
C LEU A 407 4.30 -26.80 0.85
N GLN A 408 5.08 -27.55 1.62
CA GLN A 408 4.65 -28.78 2.29
C GLN A 408 4.95 -28.68 3.78
N LYS A 409 3.93 -28.92 4.61
CA LYS A 409 4.05 -28.97 6.06
C LYS A 409 4.85 -30.20 6.49
N ASN A 410 5.84 -30.03 7.34
CA ASN A 410 6.84 -31.07 7.64
C ASN A 410 6.25 -32.26 8.42
N ASP A 411 5.28 -32.02 9.30
CA ASP A 411 4.69 -33.05 10.19
C ASP A 411 3.58 -33.86 9.51
N THR A 412 2.77 -33.24 8.63
CA THR A 412 1.58 -33.87 8.05
C THR A 412 1.71 -34.16 6.56
N GLY A 413 2.67 -33.55 5.87
CA GLY A 413 2.78 -33.62 4.42
C GLY A 413 1.70 -32.83 3.67
N GLN A 414 0.86 -32.05 4.37
CA GLN A 414 -0.13 -31.17 3.77
C GLN A 414 0.54 -30.17 2.82
N ARG A 415 -0.07 -29.92 1.67
CA ARG A 415 0.46 -28.97 0.69
C ARG A 415 -0.45 -27.79 0.48
N ILE A 416 0.14 -26.63 0.22
CA ILE A 416 -0.52 -25.41 -0.20
C ILE A 416 0.30 -24.75 -1.31
N THR A 417 -0.37 -24.16 -2.28
CA THR A 417 0.27 -23.35 -3.32
C THR A 417 -0.20 -21.91 -3.17
N THR A 418 0.74 -20.96 -3.11
CA THR A 418 0.48 -19.55 -2.96
C THR A 418 1.41 -18.74 -3.87
N THR A 419 1.02 -17.51 -4.18
CA THR A 419 1.89 -16.58 -4.92
C THR A 419 2.85 -15.81 -4.02
N ASP A 420 2.56 -15.78 -2.71
CA ASP A 420 3.39 -15.12 -1.70
C ASP A 420 3.16 -15.77 -0.32
N PRO A 421 4.15 -16.42 0.27
CA PRO A 421 4.03 -17.00 1.61
C PRO A 421 3.86 -15.96 2.73
N GLY A 422 4.06 -14.67 2.43
CA GLY A 422 3.84 -13.57 3.37
C GLY A 422 4.66 -13.71 4.63
N ARG A 423 3.98 -13.56 5.77
CA ARG A 423 4.56 -13.60 7.11
C ARG A 423 5.27 -14.93 7.45
N ALA A 424 4.88 -16.04 6.84
CA ALA A 424 5.51 -17.32 7.10
C ALA A 424 7.02 -17.32 6.80
N LEU A 425 7.49 -16.48 5.87
CA LEU A 425 8.93 -16.30 5.62
C LEU A 425 9.66 -15.53 6.73
N ILE A 426 8.94 -14.92 7.65
CA ILE A 426 9.50 -14.23 8.81
C ILE A 426 9.48 -15.11 10.04
N THR A 427 8.37 -15.83 10.26
CA THR A 427 8.13 -16.62 11.47
C THR A 427 8.52 -18.09 11.35
N GLY A 428 8.59 -18.62 10.13
CA GLY A 428 8.73 -20.07 9.89
C GLY A 428 7.47 -20.90 10.20
N LYS A 429 6.35 -20.25 10.58
CA LYS A 429 5.13 -20.95 10.98
C LYS A 429 4.22 -21.24 9.78
N TRP A 430 3.74 -22.48 9.70
CA TRP A 430 2.76 -22.91 8.71
C TRP A 430 1.47 -22.09 8.74
N ALA A 431 1.01 -21.78 9.95
CA ALA A 431 -0.21 -21.00 10.15
C ALA A 431 -0.12 -19.54 9.66
N ASP A 432 1.07 -19.06 9.33
CA ASP A 432 1.30 -17.69 8.89
C ASP A 432 1.42 -17.55 7.35
N ILE A 433 1.24 -18.65 6.61
CA ILE A 433 1.32 -18.63 5.14
C ILE A 433 0.25 -17.70 4.57
N GLY A 434 0.68 -16.80 3.69
CA GLY A 434 -0.18 -15.86 2.99
C GLY A 434 -0.71 -14.71 3.85
N LYS A 435 -0.34 -14.62 5.14
CA LYS A 435 -0.76 -13.50 5.99
C LYS A 435 0.02 -12.23 5.65
N LEU A 436 -0.71 -11.16 5.45
CA LEU A 436 -0.20 -9.84 5.12
C LEU A 436 -0.89 -8.77 5.96
N LYS A 437 -0.18 -7.67 6.19
CA LYS A 437 -0.70 -6.49 6.90
C LYS A 437 -1.74 -5.76 6.06
N GLY A 438 -2.86 -5.35 6.67
CA GLY A 438 -3.83 -4.45 6.06
C GLY A 438 -3.24 -3.05 5.82
N PRO A 439 -3.32 -2.51 4.58
CA PRO A 439 -2.80 -1.18 4.29
C PRO A 439 -3.77 -0.08 4.72
N ILE A 440 -3.25 1.14 4.87
CA ILE A 440 -4.06 2.36 5.03
C ILE A 440 -4.85 2.62 3.75
N LEU A 441 -6.13 2.99 3.88
CA LEU A 441 -7.03 3.23 2.74
C LEU A 441 -7.11 4.71 2.30
N ARG A 442 -6.11 5.54 2.64
CA ARG A 442 -6.09 6.95 2.23
C ARG A 442 -5.20 7.16 1.00
N GLY A 443 -5.59 8.11 0.12
CA GLY A 443 -4.87 8.41 -1.12
C GLY A 443 -4.92 7.27 -2.15
N LEU A 444 -6.03 6.54 -2.21
CA LEU A 444 -6.14 5.37 -3.10
C LEU A 444 -6.13 5.74 -4.57
N ALA A 445 -6.80 6.82 -4.98
CA ALA A 445 -6.96 7.19 -6.38
C ALA A 445 -5.63 7.38 -7.13
N ALA A 446 -4.58 7.80 -6.44
CA ALA A 446 -3.27 8.13 -7.02
C ALA A 446 -2.32 6.92 -7.15
N ARG A 447 -2.66 5.73 -6.64
CA ARG A 447 -1.67 4.65 -6.47
C ARG A 447 -2.05 3.29 -7.03
N ALA A 448 -2.81 3.27 -8.11
CA ALA A 448 -3.10 2.04 -8.83
C ALA A 448 -1.79 1.37 -9.37
N PRO A 449 -1.77 0.04 -9.52
CA PRO A 449 -2.76 -0.98 -9.15
C PRO A 449 -2.75 -1.32 -7.66
N TYR A 450 -3.70 -2.16 -7.21
CA TYR A 450 -3.94 -2.44 -5.79
C TYR A 450 -3.57 -3.86 -5.40
N PHE A 451 -3.69 -4.13 -4.08
CA PHE A 451 -3.15 -5.26 -3.34
C PHE A 451 -1.61 -5.28 -3.32
N HIS A 452 -1.05 -6.15 -2.48
CA HIS A 452 0.41 -6.27 -2.34
C HIS A 452 1.09 -6.68 -3.65
N ASN A 453 0.40 -7.45 -4.47
CA ASN A 453 0.87 -8.06 -5.71
C ASN A 453 0.38 -7.34 -6.98
N GLY A 454 -0.31 -6.20 -6.88
CA GLY A 454 -0.79 -5.44 -8.03
C GLY A 454 -1.86 -6.13 -8.88
N SER A 455 -2.56 -7.13 -8.33
CA SER A 455 -3.53 -7.94 -9.10
C SER A 455 -4.82 -7.21 -9.44
N ALA A 456 -5.22 -6.20 -8.68
CA ALA A 456 -6.35 -5.35 -9.01
C ALA A 456 -5.86 -4.09 -9.74
N ALA A 457 -6.17 -3.98 -11.04
CA ALA A 457 -5.71 -2.88 -11.87
C ALA A 457 -6.34 -1.52 -11.47
N ASN A 458 -7.52 -1.55 -10.89
CA ASN A 458 -8.30 -0.38 -10.49
C ASN A 458 -9.20 -0.71 -9.29
N LEU A 459 -9.89 0.29 -8.73
CA LEU A 459 -10.78 0.10 -7.57
C LEU A 459 -12.01 -0.78 -7.88
N LYS A 460 -12.46 -0.89 -9.13
CA LYS A 460 -13.53 -1.82 -9.51
C LYS A 460 -13.09 -3.27 -9.32
N ASP A 461 -11.85 -3.58 -9.67
CA ASP A 461 -11.29 -4.93 -9.46
C ASP A 461 -11.15 -5.25 -7.97
N VAL A 462 -10.78 -4.24 -7.15
CA VAL A 462 -10.79 -4.40 -5.68
C VAL A 462 -12.18 -4.76 -5.18
N VAL A 463 -13.20 -3.99 -5.56
CA VAL A 463 -14.60 -4.24 -5.15
C VAL A 463 -15.08 -5.59 -5.68
N LYS A 464 -14.75 -5.96 -6.91
CA LYS A 464 -15.07 -7.26 -7.51
C LYS A 464 -14.46 -8.42 -6.70
N PHE A 465 -13.22 -8.28 -6.24
CA PHE A 465 -12.57 -9.28 -5.38
C PHE A 465 -13.35 -9.48 -4.08
N TYR A 466 -13.65 -8.40 -3.34
CA TYR A 466 -14.39 -8.48 -2.09
C TYR A 466 -15.81 -9.02 -2.28
N ASN A 467 -16.47 -8.64 -3.39
CA ASN A 467 -17.81 -9.12 -3.75
C ASN A 467 -17.82 -10.65 -3.96
N ALA A 468 -16.81 -11.17 -4.64
CA ALA A 468 -16.68 -12.62 -4.87
C ALA A 468 -16.20 -13.38 -3.61
N ARG A 469 -15.36 -12.73 -2.78
CA ARG A 469 -14.70 -13.39 -1.64
C ARG A 469 -15.59 -13.51 -0.40
N PHE A 470 -16.41 -12.49 -0.12
CA PHE A 470 -17.10 -12.35 1.16
C PHE A 470 -18.62 -12.21 1.04
N LEU A 471 -19.18 -12.22 -0.15
CA LEU A 471 -20.63 -12.14 -0.33
C LEU A 471 -21.17 -13.42 -0.95
N ASN A 472 -22.26 -13.92 -0.36
CA ASN A 472 -23.02 -15.01 -0.98
C ASN A 472 -23.58 -14.53 -2.32
N PRO A 473 -23.82 -15.42 -3.29
CA PRO A 473 -24.34 -15.03 -4.61
C PRO A 473 -25.63 -14.21 -4.56
N THR A 474 -26.47 -14.42 -3.54
CA THR A 474 -27.74 -13.70 -3.34
C THR A 474 -27.58 -12.32 -2.71
N ASP A 475 -26.42 -12.03 -2.09
CA ASP A 475 -26.17 -10.81 -1.33
C ASP A 475 -25.13 -9.92 -1.97
N GLN A 476 -24.64 -10.28 -3.15
CA GLN A 476 -23.64 -9.50 -3.87
C GLN A 476 -24.12 -8.08 -4.15
N LEU A 477 -23.15 -7.16 -4.13
CA LEU A 477 -23.42 -5.77 -4.53
C LEU A 477 -23.84 -5.72 -6.00
N ASP A 478 -24.92 -5.04 -6.29
CA ASP A 478 -25.30 -4.72 -7.65
C ASP A 478 -24.36 -3.70 -8.30
N ALA A 479 -24.58 -3.36 -9.56
CA ALA A 479 -23.69 -2.49 -10.31
C ALA A 479 -23.65 -1.05 -9.75
N GLU A 480 -24.78 -0.53 -9.22
CA GLU A 480 -24.84 0.80 -8.61
C GLU A 480 -24.11 0.81 -7.26
N GLN A 481 -24.35 -0.16 -6.41
CA GLN A 481 -23.66 -0.30 -5.13
C GLN A 481 -22.15 -0.46 -5.30
N GLN A 482 -21.69 -1.23 -6.29
CA GLN A 482 -20.27 -1.34 -6.62
C GLN A 482 -19.70 0.01 -7.06
N ALA A 483 -20.41 0.76 -7.90
CA ALA A 483 -19.99 2.09 -8.35
C ALA A 483 -19.92 3.08 -7.17
N ASP A 484 -20.89 3.06 -6.27
CA ASP A 484 -20.92 3.89 -5.06
C ASP A 484 -19.72 3.58 -4.13
N LEU A 485 -19.43 2.30 -3.91
CA LEU A 485 -18.29 1.91 -3.11
C LEU A 485 -16.96 2.33 -3.75
N VAL A 486 -16.83 2.19 -5.07
CA VAL A 486 -15.66 2.68 -5.83
C VAL A 486 -15.51 4.19 -5.70
N ALA A 487 -16.61 4.97 -5.82
CA ALA A 487 -16.58 6.42 -5.66
C ALA A 487 -16.13 6.82 -4.24
N PHE A 488 -16.61 6.12 -3.21
CA PHE A 488 -16.16 6.35 -1.84
C PHE A 488 -14.68 6.03 -1.65
N LEU A 489 -14.20 4.87 -2.12
CA LEU A 489 -12.80 4.48 -2.01
C LEU A 489 -11.86 5.46 -2.73
N ALA A 490 -12.30 6.00 -3.88
CA ALA A 490 -11.55 7.01 -4.62
C ALA A 490 -11.48 8.37 -3.89
N ALA A 491 -12.46 8.67 -3.01
CA ALA A 491 -12.51 9.88 -2.22
C ALA A 491 -11.71 9.80 -0.89
N LEU A 492 -11.07 8.66 -0.60
CA LEU A 492 -10.21 8.47 0.56
C LEU A 492 -8.78 8.93 0.28
#